data_97b0f0fb0ceac4de11f45651a630ea7b
#
_entry.id   97b0f0fb0ceac4de11f45651a630ea7b
#
_cell.length_a   1.000
_cell.length_b   1.000
_cell.length_c   1.000
_cell.angle_alpha   90.00
_cell.angle_beta   90.00
_cell.angle_gamma   90.00
#
_symmetry.space_group_name_H-M   'P 1'
#
loop_
_entity.id
_entity.type
_entity.pdbx_description
1 polymer ?
#
loop_
_entity_poly.entity_id
_entity_poly.type
_entity_poly.pdbx_seq_one_letter_code
_entity_poly.pdbx_strand_id
1 'polypeptide(L)'
;MKELKMFIDGRFIDNESGKWIKVLNPSTEEVISLMPDGTVEDARKAIDAAEKAQNQWERTPSIERAAYLTKIAAGIRKREKELTDIIVREGGKTQGLANVEVLFTADYMDYMAGWARRYEGEIIPSDRPHENIFLFKRPIGVTTGILPWNFPFFLVARKAAPALITGNTIVIKPSQLTPENAYVFAQIVEEAGLPAGVFNLVNGRGSVIGHELSANPKVGMVSLTGSVGAGQQTMAAAAPNITKVSLELGGKAPAIVMKDADVELAVKSIIASRVINTGQVCNCAERVYVDKAIKETFMEKLVAGMKQVKVGNPNEVADLDMGPLIEASALESMEKKVERAIQQGARLLCGGHRIGTKGYFFEPTVLDCVTQKMDIIQEETFGPILPVVEYSDINDAIAWANDCEYGLTSSVYTQNLDNAFKVMRSLKFGETYINRENFEAMQGFHAGWRKSGIGGADGKHGLEEYLQTQVVYLETKE
;
A
#
# COMPACT_ATOMS: atom_id res chain seq x y z
N MET A 1 11.20 25.72 -10.74
CA MET A 1 10.96 24.26 -10.63
C MET A 1 11.67 23.78 -9.37
N LYS A 2 11.02 23.00 -8.53
CA LYS A 2 11.60 22.54 -7.24
C LYS A 2 12.53 21.36 -7.52
N GLU A 3 13.77 21.45 -7.04
CA GLU A 3 14.72 20.35 -7.05
C GLU A 3 14.68 19.66 -5.68
N LEU A 4 14.38 18.35 -5.69
CA LEU A 4 14.35 17.56 -4.48
C LEU A 4 15.74 17.07 -4.12
N LYS A 5 15.95 16.74 -2.86
CA LYS A 5 17.23 16.20 -2.37
C LYS A 5 17.02 14.86 -1.70
N MET A 6 18.05 14.07 -1.60
CA MET A 6 18.11 12.89 -0.73
C MET A 6 18.37 13.34 0.72
N PHE A 7 17.97 12.52 1.69
CA PHE A 7 18.26 12.75 3.10
C PHE A 7 19.05 11.57 3.65
N ILE A 8 20.33 11.78 3.91
CA ILE A 8 21.26 10.71 4.32
C ILE A 8 22.09 11.21 5.51
N ASP A 9 22.24 10.39 6.55
CA ASP A 9 22.99 10.67 7.77
C ASP A 9 22.60 12.03 8.41
N GLY A 10 21.28 12.31 8.45
CA GLY A 10 20.72 13.52 9.06
C GLY A 10 20.91 14.81 8.23
N ARG A 11 21.20 14.71 6.94
CA ARG A 11 21.45 15.86 6.06
C ARG A 11 20.79 15.72 4.71
N PHE A 12 20.28 16.83 4.19
CA PHE A 12 19.90 16.92 2.78
C PHE A 12 21.15 17.05 1.92
N ILE A 13 21.32 16.11 1.00
CA ILE A 13 22.49 16.07 0.10
C ILE A 13 22.07 16.35 -1.34
N ASP A 14 22.97 16.99 -2.08
CA ASP A 14 22.79 17.25 -3.50
C ASP A 14 23.00 15.99 -4.34
N ASN A 15 22.44 16.02 -5.54
CA ASN A 15 22.57 14.93 -6.51
C ASN A 15 23.98 14.92 -7.11
N GLU A 16 24.84 14.00 -6.67
CA GLU A 16 26.21 13.87 -7.17
C GLU A 16 26.28 13.41 -8.65
N SER A 17 25.26 12.67 -9.13
CA SER A 17 25.21 12.22 -10.51
C SER A 17 24.90 13.33 -11.52
N GLY A 18 24.34 14.45 -11.05
CA GLY A 18 23.85 15.56 -11.88
C GLY A 18 22.66 15.19 -12.77
N LYS A 19 22.14 13.95 -12.68
CA LYS A 19 21.00 13.47 -13.47
C LYS A 19 19.70 13.62 -12.70
N TRP A 20 18.63 14.01 -13.42
CA TRP A 20 17.34 14.30 -12.84
C TRP A 20 16.23 13.50 -13.53
N ILE A 21 15.24 13.09 -12.75
CA ILE A 21 13.98 12.52 -13.21
C ILE A 21 12.92 13.60 -13.07
N LYS A 22 12.18 13.86 -14.14
CA LYS A 22 11.05 14.80 -14.14
C LYS A 22 9.84 14.16 -13.46
N VAL A 23 9.24 14.89 -12.54
CA VAL A 23 7.96 14.54 -11.90
C VAL A 23 6.87 15.34 -12.59
N LEU A 24 5.82 14.66 -13.05
CA LEU A 24 4.73 15.27 -13.79
C LEU A 24 3.48 15.38 -12.92
N ASN A 25 2.69 16.41 -13.19
CA ASN A 25 1.30 16.47 -12.74
C ASN A 25 0.44 15.63 -13.70
N PRO A 26 -0.20 14.54 -13.27
CA PRO A 26 -0.97 13.67 -14.16
C PRO A 26 -2.24 14.33 -14.71
N SER A 27 -2.71 15.43 -14.12
CA SER A 27 -3.85 16.20 -14.62
C SER A 27 -3.50 17.15 -15.75
N THR A 28 -2.25 17.66 -15.79
CA THR A 28 -1.82 18.70 -16.74
C THR A 28 -0.62 18.29 -17.60
N GLU A 29 0.01 17.18 -17.30
CA GLU A 29 1.24 16.66 -17.95
C GLU A 29 2.45 17.62 -17.81
N GLU A 30 2.34 18.63 -16.95
CA GLU A 30 3.40 19.60 -16.71
C GLU A 30 4.44 19.07 -15.71
N VAL A 31 5.71 19.45 -15.89
CA VAL A 31 6.78 19.13 -14.95
C VAL A 31 6.64 20.01 -13.71
N ILE A 32 6.45 19.40 -12.55
CA ILE A 32 6.25 20.09 -11.26
C ILE A 32 7.52 20.11 -10.37
N SER A 33 8.31 19.06 -10.43
CA SER A 33 9.57 18.99 -9.69
C SER A 33 10.59 18.10 -10.40
N LEU A 34 11.83 18.16 -9.93
CA LEU A 34 12.94 17.33 -10.37
C LEU A 34 13.40 16.47 -9.19
N MET A 35 13.42 15.15 -9.38
CA MET A 35 13.92 14.18 -8.41
C MET A 35 15.33 13.75 -8.81
N PRO A 36 16.31 13.61 -7.88
CA PRO A 36 17.62 13.04 -8.17
C PRO A 36 17.49 11.63 -8.80
N ASP A 37 18.18 11.39 -9.94
CA ASP A 37 18.36 10.04 -10.47
C ASP A 37 19.58 9.42 -9.79
N GLY A 38 19.37 8.94 -8.56
CA GLY A 38 20.40 8.44 -7.68
C GLY A 38 21.08 7.16 -8.19
N THR A 39 22.22 6.88 -7.61
CA THR A 39 23.12 5.78 -7.98
C THR A 39 23.11 4.67 -6.95
N VAL A 40 23.71 3.53 -7.28
CA VAL A 40 23.98 2.44 -6.33
C VAL A 40 24.80 2.93 -5.14
N GLU A 41 25.74 3.85 -5.37
CA GLU A 41 26.58 4.40 -4.32
C GLU A 41 25.79 5.26 -3.33
N ASP A 42 24.79 6.00 -3.79
CA ASP A 42 23.89 6.75 -2.89
C ASP A 42 23.09 5.81 -1.98
N ALA A 43 22.63 4.69 -2.54
CA ALA A 43 21.96 3.65 -1.73
C ALA A 43 22.91 3.05 -0.69
N ARG A 44 24.16 2.76 -1.05
CA ARG A 44 25.18 2.26 -0.12
C ARG A 44 25.48 3.24 0.99
N LYS A 45 25.69 4.52 0.66
CA LYS A 45 25.89 5.59 1.66
C LYS A 45 24.73 5.64 2.68
N ALA A 46 23.49 5.51 2.21
CA ALA A 46 22.32 5.51 3.09
C ALA A 46 22.26 4.26 3.99
N ILE A 47 22.58 3.07 3.45
CA ILE A 47 22.66 1.83 4.22
C ILE A 47 23.79 1.90 5.26
N ASP A 48 24.97 2.44 4.89
CA ASP A 48 26.11 2.60 5.79
C ASP A 48 25.77 3.57 6.94
N ALA A 49 25.05 4.66 6.65
CA ALA A 49 24.57 5.58 7.67
C ALA A 49 23.57 4.89 8.62
N ALA A 50 22.66 4.09 8.07
CA ALA A 50 21.69 3.31 8.86
C ALA A 50 22.39 2.28 9.76
N GLU A 51 23.36 1.54 9.24
CA GLU A 51 24.16 0.56 9.99
C GLU A 51 24.92 1.22 11.15
N LYS A 52 25.57 2.35 10.87
CA LYS A 52 26.30 3.12 11.88
C LYS A 52 25.40 3.59 13.03
N ALA A 53 24.17 4.01 12.73
CA ALA A 53 23.21 4.46 13.73
C ALA A 53 22.53 3.32 14.50
N GLN A 54 22.48 2.11 13.96
CA GLN A 54 21.68 0.99 14.48
C GLN A 54 21.99 0.67 15.93
N ASN A 55 23.27 0.52 16.32
CA ASN A 55 23.65 0.14 17.67
C ASN A 55 23.18 1.10 18.76
N GLN A 56 23.19 2.40 18.46
CA GLN A 56 22.71 3.41 19.40
C GLN A 56 21.18 3.43 19.44
N TRP A 57 20.55 3.34 18.27
CA TRP A 57 19.09 3.39 18.16
C TRP A 57 18.39 2.22 18.85
N GLU A 58 18.88 0.99 18.68
CA GLU A 58 18.27 -0.18 19.34
C GLU A 58 18.35 -0.13 20.87
N ARG A 59 19.39 0.54 21.44
CA ARG A 59 19.55 0.75 22.87
C ARG A 59 18.74 1.93 23.42
N THR A 60 18.24 2.80 22.56
CA THR A 60 17.36 3.89 22.97
C THR A 60 16.06 3.32 23.53
N PRO A 61 15.62 3.69 24.73
CA PRO A 61 14.37 3.20 25.31
C PRO A 61 13.18 3.40 24.37
N SER A 62 12.29 2.41 24.28
CA SER A 62 11.13 2.47 23.36
C SER A 62 10.24 3.69 23.57
N ILE A 63 10.15 4.18 24.82
CA ILE A 63 9.40 5.41 25.13
C ILE A 63 10.05 6.68 24.55
N GLU A 64 11.36 6.72 24.45
CA GLU A 64 12.08 7.83 23.81
C GLU A 64 11.91 7.75 22.29
N ARG A 65 11.96 6.53 21.71
CA ARG A 65 11.65 6.32 20.29
C ARG A 65 10.22 6.77 19.96
N ALA A 66 9.24 6.44 20.82
CA ALA A 66 7.86 6.90 20.68
C ALA A 66 7.71 8.42 20.69
N ALA A 67 8.51 9.11 21.51
CA ALA A 67 8.49 10.58 21.55
C ALA A 67 8.89 11.21 20.20
N TYR A 68 9.81 10.60 19.45
CA TYR A 68 10.13 11.04 18.10
C TYR A 68 8.96 10.82 17.14
N LEU A 69 8.29 9.66 17.18
CA LEU A 69 7.14 9.36 16.33
C LEU A 69 6.00 10.38 16.58
N THR A 70 5.72 10.69 17.84
CA THR A 70 4.70 11.71 18.21
C THR A 70 5.08 13.10 17.71
N LYS A 71 6.38 13.48 17.75
CA LYS A 71 6.84 14.76 17.17
C LYS A 71 6.66 14.79 15.65
N ILE A 72 6.94 13.67 14.97
CA ILE A 72 6.72 13.53 13.51
C ILE A 72 5.23 13.65 13.21
N ALA A 73 4.35 12.98 13.96
CA ALA A 73 2.90 13.10 13.80
C ALA A 73 2.41 14.55 13.95
N ALA A 74 2.92 15.26 14.96
CA ALA A 74 2.61 16.67 15.14
C ALA A 74 3.13 17.55 13.98
N GLY A 75 4.32 17.26 13.46
CA GLY A 75 4.89 17.92 12.28
C GLY A 75 4.06 17.70 11.02
N ILE A 76 3.53 16.48 10.81
CA ILE A 76 2.61 16.16 9.71
C ILE A 76 1.34 17.01 9.81
N ARG A 77 0.68 17.04 10.96
CA ARG A 77 -0.53 17.83 11.17
C ARG A 77 -0.29 19.33 10.98
N LYS A 78 0.86 19.84 11.40
CA LYS A 78 1.25 21.25 11.18
C LYS A 78 1.39 21.59 9.69
N ARG A 79 1.81 20.64 8.86
CA ARG A 79 2.02 20.82 7.41
C ARG A 79 0.91 20.16 6.57
N GLU A 80 -0.27 19.91 7.16
CA GLU A 80 -1.41 19.21 6.54
C GLU A 80 -1.75 19.75 5.15
N LYS A 81 -1.98 21.07 5.05
CA LYS A 81 -2.34 21.69 3.77
C LYS A 81 -1.26 21.53 2.71
N GLU A 82 0.00 21.75 3.06
CA GLU A 82 1.14 21.60 2.14
C GLU A 82 1.21 20.18 1.60
N LEU A 83 1.12 19.19 2.48
CA LEU A 83 1.19 17.77 2.13
C LEU A 83 0.00 17.35 1.26
N THR A 84 -1.21 17.83 1.60
CA THR A 84 -2.41 17.59 0.79
C THR A 84 -2.22 18.15 -0.62
N ASP A 85 -1.79 19.40 -0.75
CA ASP A 85 -1.56 20.06 -2.05
C ASP A 85 -0.48 19.31 -2.88
N ILE A 86 0.55 18.78 -2.25
CA ILE A 86 1.59 17.97 -2.91
C ILE A 86 0.97 16.67 -3.46
N ILE A 87 0.24 15.92 -2.65
CA ILE A 87 -0.34 14.64 -3.05
C ILE A 87 -1.34 14.84 -4.20
N VAL A 88 -2.15 15.89 -4.15
CA VAL A 88 -3.05 16.27 -5.23
C VAL A 88 -2.28 16.54 -6.52
N ARG A 89 -1.19 17.31 -6.43
CA ARG A 89 -0.44 17.79 -7.60
C ARG A 89 0.39 16.70 -8.26
N GLU A 90 1.09 15.85 -7.48
CA GLU A 90 1.96 14.80 -8.05
C GLU A 90 1.24 13.46 -8.28
N GLY A 91 0.17 13.17 -7.54
CA GLY A 91 -0.57 11.91 -7.64
C GLY A 91 -1.91 12.01 -8.36
N GLY A 92 -2.44 13.24 -8.58
CA GLY A 92 -3.77 13.43 -9.14
C GLY A 92 -4.91 12.98 -8.23
N LYS A 93 -4.64 12.76 -6.95
CA LYS A 93 -5.62 12.32 -5.95
C LYS A 93 -6.61 13.46 -5.66
N THR A 94 -7.89 13.12 -5.42
CA THR A 94 -8.88 14.13 -5.02
C THR A 94 -8.48 14.81 -3.72
N GLN A 95 -8.84 16.08 -3.52
CA GLN A 95 -8.44 16.86 -2.34
C GLN A 95 -8.87 16.19 -1.03
N GLY A 96 -10.12 15.68 -1.00
CA GLY A 96 -10.65 15.00 0.19
C GLY A 96 -9.83 13.73 0.54
N LEU A 97 -9.52 12.90 -0.46
CA LEU A 97 -8.75 11.67 -0.24
C LEU A 97 -7.29 11.98 0.12
N ALA A 98 -6.68 12.99 -0.49
CA ALA A 98 -5.32 13.41 -0.15
C ALA A 98 -5.22 13.92 1.30
N ASN A 99 -6.21 14.68 1.76
CA ASN A 99 -6.29 15.14 3.14
C ASN A 99 -6.46 13.96 4.13
N VAL A 100 -7.34 13.01 3.79
CA VAL A 100 -7.51 11.77 4.58
C VAL A 100 -6.19 11.00 4.67
N GLU A 101 -5.43 10.87 3.57
CA GLU A 101 -4.12 10.20 3.59
C GLU A 101 -3.14 10.90 4.55
N VAL A 102 -3.07 12.24 4.53
CA VAL A 102 -2.17 13.01 5.41
C VAL A 102 -2.52 12.81 6.87
N LEU A 103 -3.80 12.95 7.23
CA LEU A 103 -4.24 12.81 8.63
C LEU A 103 -4.11 11.36 9.12
N PHE A 104 -4.47 10.37 8.29
CA PHE A 104 -4.31 8.96 8.59
C PHE A 104 -2.83 8.59 8.81
N THR A 105 -1.92 9.22 8.06
CA THR A 105 -0.47 9.06 8.24
C THR A 105 -0.02 9.55 9.62
N ALA A 106 -0.49 10.72 10.06
CA ALA A 106 -0.19 11.24 11.39
C ALA A 106 -0.75 10.34 12.50
N ASP A 107 -1.99 9.88 12.33
CA ASP A 107 -2.65 8.98 13.28
C ASP A 107 -1.94 7.62 13.35
N TYR A 108 -1.42 7.12 12.23
CA TYR A 108 -0.63 5.90 12.18
C TYR A 108 0.71 6.03 12.91
N MET A 109 1.39 7.18 12.82
CA MET A 109 2.60 7.46 13.60
C MET A 109 2.29 7.42 15.11
N ASP A 110 1.19 8.04 15.55
CA ASP A 110 0.75 8.01 16.95
C ASP A 110 0.32 6.61 17.40
N TYR A 111 -0.39 5.86 16.53
CA TYR A 111 -0.78 4.47 16.80
C TYR A 111 0.46 3.60 17.05
N MET A 112 1.48 3.69 16.18
CA MET A 112 2.72 2.94 16.36
C MET A 112 3.54 3.41 17.56
N ALA A 113 3.57 4.71 17.88
CA ALA A 113 4.16 5.22 19.13
C ALA A 113 3.52 4.57 20.38
N GLY A 114 2.22 4.32 20.33
CA GLY A 114 1.47 3.63 21.40
C GLY A 114 1.97 2.22 21.71
N TRP A 115 2.73 1.58 20.84
CA TRP A 115 3.31 0.25 21.08
C TRP A 115 4.55 0.26 21.97
N ALA A 116 5.10 1.40 22.33
CA ALA A 116 6.31 1.52 23.13
C ALA A 116 6.33 0.67 24.43
N ARG A 117 5.16 0.37 24.99
CA ARG A 117 5.00 -0.44 26.22
C ARG A 117 4.13 -1.68 26.02
N ARG A 118 3.90 -2.11 24.78
CA ARG A 118 2.91 -3.16 24.46
C ARG A 118 3.45 -4.35 23.70
N TYR A 119 4.67 -4.29 23.17
CA TYR A 119 5.33 -5.48 22.62
C TYR A 119 6.22 -6.08 23.71
N GLU A 120 6.00 -7.35 23.97
CA GLU A 120 6.51 -8.06 25.13
C GLU A 120 7.31 -9.28 24.70
N GLY A 121 8.23 -9.72 25.57
CA GLY A 121 8.84 -11.03 25.51
C GLY A 121 8.04 -12.06 26.31
N GLU A 122 8.55 -13.27 26.40
CA GLU A 122 7.91 -14.38 27.10
C GLU A 122 8.90 -15.04 28.07
N ILE A 123 8.38 -15.62 29.15
CA ILE A 123 9.10 -16.54 30.04
C ILE A 123 8.36 -17.85 29.95
N ILE A 124 9.03 -18.92 29.52
CA ILE A 124 8.44 -20.24 29.37
C ILE A 124 9.06 -21.21 30.35
N PRO A 125 8.30 -22.20 30.89
CA PRO A 125 8.84 -23.23 31.80
C PRO A 125 9.91 -24.08 31.10
N SER A 126 10.94 -24.43 31.84
CA SER A 126 11.92 -25.42 31.43
C SER A 126 11.60 -26.81 32.00
N ASP A 127 12.00 -27.86 31.29
CA ASP A 127 11.98 -29.24 31.79
C ASP A 127 13.15 -29.54 32.74
N ARG A 128 14.10 -28.59 32.88
CA ARG A 128 15.26 -28.74 33.76
C ARG A 128 15.05 -27.96 35.07
N PRO A 129 15.43 -28.52 36.23
CA PRO A 129 15.45 -27.76 37.46
C PRO A 129 16.48 -26.63 37.37
N HIS A 130 16.15 -25.48 37.97
CA HIS A 130 17.02 -24.30 38.03
C HIS A 130 17.29 -23.59 36.69
N GLU A 131 16.60 -23.95 35.58
CA GLU A 131 16.69 -23.29 34.31
C GLU A 131 15.46 -22.40 34.04
N ASN A 132 15.69 -21.19 33.53
CA ASN A 132 14.67 -20.27 33.03
C ASN A 132 14.89 -20.02 31.54
N ILE A 133 13.82 -20.02 30.77
CA ILE A 133 13.86 -19.77 29.33
C ILE A 133 13.16 -18.43 29.06
N PHE A 134 13.91 -17.48 28.51
CA PHE A 134 13.41 -16.17 28.15
C PHE A 134 13.38 -16.00 26.63
N LEU A 135 12.29 -15.44 26.11
CA LEU A 135 12.17 -15.03 24.71
C LEU A 135 12.16 -13.50 24.65
N PHE A 136 13.20 -12.93 24.09
CA PHE A 136 13.32 -11.49 23.90
C PHE A 136 12.94 -11.11 22.47
N LYS A 137 12.16 -10.06 22.31
CA LYS A 137 11.93 -9.42 21.00
C LYS A 137 13.06 -8.42 20.74
N ARG A 138 13.77 -8.61 19.65
CA ARG A 138 14.91 -7.78 19.22
C ARG A 138 14.64 -7.14 17.87
N PRO A 139 15.14 -5.92 17.60
CA PRO A 139 15.10 -5.37 16.25
C PRO A 139 15.86 -6.26 15.26
N ILE A 140 15.46 -6.25 14.01
CA ILE A 140 16.15 -6.95 12.92
C ILE A 140 17.46 -6.25 12.57
N GLY A 141 17.51 -4.92 12.70
CA GLY A 141 18.66 -4.09 12.36
C GLY A 141 18.34 -3.07 11.27
N VAL A 142 19.18 -3.01 10.23
CA VAL A 142 18.93 -2.11 9.10
C VAL A 142 17.76 -2.65 8.26
N THR A 143 16.75 -1.83 8.03
CA THR A 143 15.61 -2.16 7.17
C THR A 143 15.53 -1.22 5.97
N THR A 144 14.93 -1.69 4.89
CA THR A 144 14.66 -0.86 3.70
C THR A 144 13.19 -0.86 3.36
N GLY A 145 12.69 0.29 2.89
CA GLY A 145 11.31 0.50 2.46
C GLY A 145 11.24 0.96 1.01
N ILE A 146 10.68 0.15 0.11
CA ILE A 146 10.49 0.49 -1.29
C ILE A 146 9.00 0.74 -1.52
N LEU A 147 8.66 1.95 -1.99
CA LEU A 147 7.29 2.46 -2.00
C LEU A 147 6.73 2.62 -3.41
N PRO A 148 5.43 2.37 -3.61
CA PRO A 148 4.68 2.72 -4.80
C PRO A 148 4.24 4.19 -4.76
N TRP A 149 3.45 4.58 -5.76
CA TRP A 149 3.00 5.95 -5.99
C TRP A 149 1.55 6.23 -5.55
N ASN A 150 0.76 5.19 -5.26
CA ASN A 150 -0.69 5.35 -5.09
C ASN A 150 -1.15 5.89 -3.72
N PHE A 151 -0.46 5.55 -2.63
CA PHE A 151 -0.59 6.16 -1.31
C PHE A 151 0.81 6.55 -0.79
N PRO A 152 1.47 7.48 -1.47
CA PRO A 152 2.90 7.70 -1.33
C PRO A 152 3.30 8.20 0.05
N PHE A 153 2.47 9.00 0.70
CA PHE A 153 2.76 9.57 2.00
C PHE A 153 2.47 8.60 3.15
N PHE A 154 1.30 7.94 3.10
CA PHE A 154 0.95 6.93 4.09
C PHE A 154 1.95 5.78 4.12
N LEU A 155 2.38 5.30 2.96
CA LEU A 155 3.29 4.16 2.88
C LEU A 155 4.71 4.47 3.38
N VAL A 156 5.14 5.74 3.43
CA VAL A 156 6.37 6.12 4.17
C VAL A 156 6.20 5.78 5.65
N ALA A 157 5.11 6.24 6.28
CA ALA A 157 4.85 5.99 7.69
C ALA A 157 4.59 4.51 7.99
N ARG A 158 3.86 3.81 7.12
CA ARG A 158 3.56 2.37 7.25
C ARG A 158 4.82 1.51 7.37
N LYS A 159 5.92 1.94 6.75
CA LYS A 159 7.20 1.25 6.87
C LYS A 159 8.12 1.87 7.93
N ALA A 160 8.17 3.19 8.02
CA ALA A 160 9.05 3.86 8.96
C ALA A 160 8.60 3.73 10.43
N ALA A 161 7.30 3.87 10.72
CA ALA A 161 6.82 3.89 12.10
C ALA A 161 7.06 2.55 12.85
N PRO A 162 6.70 1.38 12.30
CA PRO A 162 6.99 0.10 12.97
C PRO A 162 8.50 -0.18 13.04
N ALA A 163 9.29 0.18 12.02
CA ALA A 163 10.74 0.05 12.06
C ALA A 163 11.34 0.87 13.21
N LEU A 164 11.00 2.14 13.28
CA LEU A 164 11.56 3.07 14.26
C LEU A 164 11.15 2.71 15.69
N ILE A 165 9.86 2.41 15.95
CA ILE A 165 9.40 2.10 17.31
C ILE A 165 10.02 0.80 17.84
N THR A 166 10.29 -0.17 16.99
CA THR A 166 10.90 -1.45 17.35
C THR A 166 12.43 -1.38 17.46
N GLY A 167 13.05 -0.22 17.12
CA GLY A 167 14.49 0.00 17.27
C GLY A 167 15.32 -0.35 16.04
N ASN A 168 14.68 -0.51 14.87
CA ASN A 168 15.36 -0.64 13.59
C ASN A 168 15.67 0.73 12.99
N THR A 169 16.74 0.82 12.21
CA THR A 169 16.98 1.93 11.29
C THR A 169 16.35 1.64 9.94
N ILE A 170 16.09 2.68 9.15
CA ILE A 170 15.39 2.51 7.87
C ILE A 170 15.94 3.40 6.76
N VAL A 171 16.01 2.82 5.54
CA VAL A 171 16.26 3.54 4.29
C VAL A 171 15.02 3.46 3.42
N ILE A 172 14.38 4.59 3.16
CA ILE A 172 13.18 4.70 2.32
C ILE A 172 13.54 5.08 0.90
N LYS A 173 12.95 4.39 -0.07
CA LYS A 173 12.95 4.74 -1.49
C LYS A 173 11.52 5.00 -1.95
N PRO A 174 11.12 6.26 -2.18
CA PRO A 174 9.80 6.60 -2.71
C PRO A 174 9.67 6.23 -4.18
N SER A 175 8.45 6.25 -4.70
CA SER A 175 8.22 6.18 -6.13
C SER A 175 8.83 7.38 -6.86
N GLN A 176 9.31 7.14 -8.07
CA GLN A 176 9.77 8.23 -8.95
C GLN A 176 8.63 9.11 -9.48
N LEU A 177 7.38 8.65 -9.37
CA LEU A 177 6.20 9.39 -9.83
C LEU A 177 5.68 10.36 -8.78
N THR A 178 5.90 10.06 -7.47
CA THR A 178 5.37 10.84 -6.35
C THR A 178 6.41 10.98 -5.22
N PRO A 179 7.56 11.62 -5.45
CA PRO A 179 8.64 11.69 -4.48
C PRO A 179 8.57 12.89 -3.52
N GLU A 180 7.85 13.97 -3.85
CA GLU A 180 7.91 15.23 -3.10
C GLU A 180 7.35 15.11 -1.69
N ASN A 181 6.28 14.32 -1.52
CA ASN A 181 5.70 14.05 -0.20
C ASN A 181 6.69 13.36 0.76
N ALA A 182 7.50 12.40 0.27
CA ALA A 182 8.54 11.74 1.05
C ALA A 182 9.71 12.70 1.39
N TYR A 183 10.03 13.62 0.50
CA TYR A 183 11.00 14.68 0.76
C TYR A 183 10.52 15.59 1.91
N VAL A 184 9.24 15.97 1.92
CA VAL A 184 8.65 16.74 3.03
C VAL A 184 8.59 15.92 4.32
N PHE A 185 8.34 14.62 4.24
CA PHE A 185 8.44 13.73 5.40
C PHE A 185 9.85 13.75 6.00
N ALA A 186 10.90 13.72 5.18
CA ALA A 186 12.28 13.81 5.65
C ALA A 186 12.57 15.15 6.34
N GLN A 187 12.00 16.28 5.85
CA GLN A 187 12.08 17.57 6.54
C GLN A 187 11.43 17.53 7.93
N ILE A 188 10.26 16.90 8.04
CA ILE A 188 9.59 16.72 9.33
C ILE A 188 10.42 15.84 10.28
N VAL A 189 11.09 14.81 9.76
CA VAL A 189 12.02 13.97 10.54
C VAL A 189 13.19 14.76 11.05
N GLU A 190 13.80 15.63 10.24
CA GLU A 190 14.88 16.55 10.63
C GLU A 190 14.40 17.52 11.72
N GLU A 191 13.24 18.17 11.51
CA GLU A 191 12.60 19.08 12.48
C GLU A 191 12.27 18.40 13.83
N ALA A 192 11.90 17.11 13.80
CA ALA A 192 11.65 16.31 14.99
C ALA A 192 12.93 15.99 15.76
N GLY A 193 14.10 16.18 15.16
CA GLY A 193 15.40 15.92 15.75
C GLY A 193 15.76 14.44 15.86
N LEU A 194 15.25 13.60 14.96
CA LEU A 194 15.62 12.18 14.92
C LEU A 194 17.13 12.03 14.72
N PRO A 195 17.83 11.12 15.45
CA PRO A 195 19.28 10.99 15.32
C PRO A 195 19.71 10.66 13.89
N ALA A 196 20.85 11.23 13.48
CA ALA A 196 21.42 11.03 12.14
C ALA A 196 21.56 9.53 11.80
N GLY A 197 21.21 9.15 10.56
CA GLY A 197 21.29 7.79 10.08
C GLY A 197 20.12 6.89 10.46
N VAL A 198 19.29 7.24 11.45
CA VAL A 198 18.14 6.40 11.89
C VAL A 198 17.06 6.33 10.81
N PHE A 199 16.79 7.41 10.11
CA PHE A 199 15.95 7.48 8.93
C PHE A 199 16.76 8.08 7.77
N ASN A 200 16.69 7.43 6.60
CA ASN A 200 17.33 7.90 5.38
C ASN A 200 16.35 7.85 4.21
N LEU A 201 16.47 8.79 3.28
CA LEU A 201 15.67 8.87 2.06
C LEU A 201 16.58 8.90 0.84
N VAL A 202 16.45 7.91 -0.04
CA VAL A 202 17.18 7.83 -1.30
C VAL A 202 16.20 7.83 -2.48
N ASN A 203 16.52 8.63 -3.49
CA ASN A 203 15.72 8.78 -4.70
C ASN A 203 16.42 8.11 -5.88
N GLY A 204 15.67 7.62 -6.86
CA GLY A 204 16.20 7.04 -8.08
C GLY A 204 15.30 5.94 -8.65
N ARG A 205 15.76 5.33 -9.75
CA ARG A 205 15.03 4.27 -10.45
C ARG A 205 15.01 2.99 -9.63
N GLY A 206 13.86 2.30 -9.60
CA GLY A 206 13.69 1.02 -8.90
C GLY A 206 14.68 -0.05 -9.39
N SER A 207 14.97 -0.09 -10.69
CA SER A 207 15.93 -1.02 -11.31
C SER A 207 17.38 -0.81 -10.87
N VAL A 208 17.73 0.37 -10.35
CA VAL A 208 19.09 0.71 -9.91
C VAL A 208 19.17 0.64 -8.38
N ILE A 209 18.46 1.53 -7.70
CA ILE A 209 18.50 1.64 -6.23
C ILE A 209 17.76 0.48 -5.57
N GLY A 210 16.60 0.06 -6.09
CA GLY A 210 15.79 -0.99 -5.49
C GLY A 210 16.53 -2.32 -5.40
N HIS A 211 17.36 -2.65 -6.39
CA HIS A 211 18.20 -3.85 -6.35
C HIS A 211 19.22 -3.78 -5.20
N GLU A 212 19.95 -2.67 -5.07
CA GLU A 212 20.95 -2.51 -4.00
C GLU A 212 20.31 -2.53 -2.61
N LEU A 213 19.16 -1.87 -2.42
CA LEU A 213 18.39 -1.90 -1.17
C LEU A 213 17.91 -3.32 -0.79
N SER A 214 17.81 -4.21 -1.76
CA SER A 214 17.36 -5.60 -1.56
C SER A 214 18.52 -6.59 -1.43
N ALA A 215 19.64 -6.33 -2.11
CA ALA A 215 20.77 -7.27 -2.23
C ALA A 215 21.94 -6.95 -1.28
N ASN A 216 21.92 -5.79 -0.60
CA ASN A 216 23.04 -5.41 0.25
C ASN A 216 23.08 -6.29 1.53
N PRO A 217 24.23 -6.92 1.89
CA PRO A 217 24.33 -7.84 3.01
C PRO A 217 24.12 -7.20 4.40
N LYS A 218 24.18 -5.87 4.49
CA LYS A 218 23.92 -5.14 5.74
C LYS A 218 22.42 -4.98 6.03
N VAL A 219 21.56 -5.24 5.04
CA VAL A 219 20.11 -5.12 5.18
C VAL A 219 19.55 -6.41 5.78
N GLY A 220 18.93 -6.32 6.93
CA GLY A 220 18.27 -7.44 7.61
C GLY A 220 16.85 -7.70 7.11
N MET A 221 16.15 -6.66 6.61
CA MET A 221 14.80 -6.78 6.08
C MET A 221 14.51 -5.77 4.97
N VAL A 222 13.87 -6.25 3.89
CA VAL A 222 13.30 -5.44 2.83
C VAL A 222 11.79 -5.45 2.94
N SER A 223 11.16 -4.28 3.09
CA SER A 223 9.71 -4.12 2.99
C SER A 223 9.36 -3.41 1.68
N LEU A 224 8.68 -4.11 0.77
CA LEU A 224 8.26 -3.56 -0.52
C LEU A 224 6.74 -3.55 -0.62
N THR A 225 6.18 -2.45 -1.09
CA THR A 225 4.83 -2.39 -1.64
C THR A 225 4.91 -2.05 -3.12
N GLY A 226 4.28 -2.87 -3.98
CA GLY A 226 4.38 -2.68 -5.42
C GLY A 226 3.73 -3.79 -6.24
N SER A 227 4.16 -3.94 -7.50
CA SER A 227 3.65 -4.99 -8.38
C SER A 227 4.22 -6.37 -8.03
N VAL A 228 3.52 -7.45 -8.45
CA VAL A 228 4.01 -8.84 -8.32
C VAL A 228 5.42 -8.99 -8.92
N GLY A 229 5.66 -8.42 -10.10
CA GLY A 229 6.98 -8.47 -10.74
C GLY A 229 8.08 -7.79 -9.91
N ALA A 230 7.79 -6.65 -9.27
CA ALA A 230 8.72 -5.99 -8.37
C ALA A 230 9.00 -6.84 -7.12
N GLY A 231 7.97 -7.48 -6.55
CA GLY A 231 8.11 -8.41 -5.43
C GLY A 231 9.01 -9.61 -5.77
N GLN A 232 8.82 -10.22 -6.94
CA GLN A 232 9.65 -11.33 -7.42
C GLN A 232 11.13 -10.91 -7.59
N GLN A 233 11.38 -9.72 -8.15
CA GLN A 233 12.75 -9.19 -8.30
C GLN A 233 13.39 -8.91 -6.94
N THR A 234 12.64 -8.35 -5.99
CA THR A 234 13.10 -8.12 -4.61
C THR A 234 13.46 -9.42 -3.91
N MET A 235 12.61 -10.45 -4.00
CA MET A 235 12.91 -11.77 -3.44
C MET A 235 14.18 -12.37 -4.04
N ALA A 236 14.33 -12.31 -5.36
CA ALA A 236 15.51 -12.81 -6.03
C ALA A 236 16.79 -12.08 -5.60
N ALA A 237 16.72 -10.76 -5.44
CA ALA A 237 17.85 -9.94 -4.99
C ALA A 237 18.21 -10.18 -3.51
N ALA A 238 17.23 -10.44 -2.65
CA ALA A 238 17.39 -10.70 -1.22
C ALA A 238 17.92 -12.14 -0.92
N ALA A 239 17.63 -13.09 -1.80
CA ALA A 239 17.91 -14.52 -1.58
C ALA A 239 19.37 -14.86 -1.27
N PRO A 240 20.40 -14.28 -1.94
CA PRO A 240 21.81 -14.62 -1.63
C PRO A 240 22.21 -14.35 -0.17
N ASN A 241 21.61 -13.37 0.48
CA ASN A 241 21.89 -13.00 1.87
C ASN A 241 20.87 -13.56 2.87
N ILE A 242 19.84 -14.28 2.40
CA ILE A 242 18.71 -14.76 3.21
C ILE A 242 18.02 -13.59 3.94
N THR A 243 18.04 -12.41 3.34
CA THR A 243 17.41 -11.20 3.89
C THR A 243 15.91 -11.41 4.01
N LYS A 244 15.32 -11.09 5.17
CA LYS A 244 13.88 -11.15 5.37
C LYS A 244 13.17 -10.22 4.38
N VAL A 245 12.07 -10.69 3.78
CA VAL A 245 11.21 -9.87 2.91
C VAL A 245 9.81 -9.75 3.51
N SER A 246 9.23 -8.56 3.43
CA SER A 246 7.81 -8.29 3.67
C SER A 246 7.27 -7.61 2.43
N LEU A 247 6.36 -8.28 1.73
CA LEU A 247 5.89 -7.91 0.41
C LEU A 247 4.38 -7.68 0.44
N GLU A 248 3.97 -6.47 0.09
CA GLU A 248 2.59 -6.07 -0.13
C GLU A 248 2.43 -5.81 -1.64
N LEU A 249 1.70 -6.70 -2.32
CA LEU A 249 1.66 -6.71 -3.78
C LEU A 249 0.24 -6.48 -4.29
N GLY A 250 0.05 -6.62 -5.61
CA GLY A 250 -1.23 -6.40 -6.25
C GLY A 250 -2.34 -7.34 -5.80
N GLY A 251 -3.56 -7.01 -6.18
CA GLY A 251 -4.75 -7.75 -5.83
C GLY A 251 -5.74 -7.89 -6.98
N LYS A 252 -6.71 -8.81 -6.83
CA LYS A 252 -7.86 -8.98 -7.72
C LYS A 252 -9.11 -9.24 -6.88
N ALA A 253 -9.43 -8.30 -6.00
CA ALA A 253 -10.44 -8.45 -4.96
C ALA A 253 -11.84 -8.77 -5.54
N PRO A 254 -12.45 -9.91 -5.19
CA PRO A 254 -13.83 -10.21 -5.53
C PRO A 254 -14.78 -9.49 -4.58
N ALA A 255 -15.88 -8.96 -5.12
CA ALA A 255 -17.06 -8.52 -4.39
C ALA A 255 -18.22 -9.47 -4.69
N ILE A 256 -18.66 -10.27 -3.70
CA ILE A 256 -19.75 -11.25 -3.86
C ILE A 256 -21.03 -10.63 -3.32
N VAL A 257 -22.03 -10.43 -4.21
CA VAL A 257 -23.33 -9.87 -3.86
C VAL A 257 -24.38 -10.98 -3.90
N MET A 258 -24.87 -11.37 -2.72
CA MET A 258 -25.80 -12.47 -2.55
C MET A 258 -27.25 -12.00 -2.75
N LYS A 259 -28.17 -12.94 -3.07
CA LYS A 259 -29.58 -12.66 -3.34
C LYS A 259 -30.32 -11.92 -2.23
N ASP A 260 -29.85 -12.04 -0.98
CA ASP A 260 -30.41 -11.42 0.21
C ASP A 260 -29.65 -10.12 0.61
N ALA A 261 -28.71 -9.66 -0.22
CA ALA A 261 -27.96 -8.44 0.06
C ALA A 261 -28.87 -7.20 0.06
N ASP A 262 -28.51 -6.22 0.87
CA ASP A 262 -28.97 -4.86 0.67
C ASP A 262 -28.28 -4.31 -0.59
N VAL A 263 -29.05 -4.23 -1.68
CA VAL A 263 -28.55 -3.86 -3.00
C VAL A 263 -28.04 -2.41 -3.02
N GLU A 264 -28.70 -1.50 -2.30
CA GLU A 264 -28.28 -0.09 -2.22
C GLU A 264 -26.91 0.04 -1.51
N LEU A 265 -26.76 -0.64 -0.38
CA LEU A 265 -25.51 -0.68 0.36
C LEU A 265 -24.39 -1.31 -0.47
N ALA A 266 -24.67 -2.43 -1.13
CA ALA A 266 -23.71 -3.14 -1.97
C ALA A 266 -23.22 -2.26 -3.14
N VAL A 267 -24.14 -1.65 -3.89
CA VAL A 267 -23.80 -0.74 -5.00
C VAL A 267 -22.97 0.44 -4.51
N LYS A 268 -23.42 1.12 -3.45
CA LYS A 268 -22.71 2.27 -2.87
C LYS A 268 -21.28 1.91 -2.46
N SER A 269 -21.12 0.80 -1.74
CA SER A 269 -19.82 0.35 -1.23
C SER A 269 -18.88 -0.09 -2.35
N ILE A 270 -19.40 -0.79 -3.36
CA ILE A 270 -18.62 -1.27 -4.51
C ILE A 270 -18.16 -0.09 -5.39
N ILE A 271 -19.03 0.88 -5.64
CA ILE A 271 -18.66 2.10 -6.38
C ILE A 271 -17.57 2.85 -5.61
N ALA A 272 -17.79 3.15 -4.33
CA ALA A 272 -16.81 3.84 -3.49
C ALA A 272 -15.46 3.13 -3.49
N SER A 273 -15.48 1.78 -3.38
CA SER A 273 -14.29 0.95 -3.45
C SER A 273 -13.61 1.00 -4.83
N ARG A 274 -14.39 1.05 -5.95
CA ARG A 274 -13.77 1.03 -7.29
C ARG A 274 -13.25 2.38 -7.76
N VAL A 275 -13.87 3.48 -7.36
CA VAL A 275 -13.49 4.82 -7.83
C VAL A 275 -12.43 5.51 -6.96
N ILE A 276 -12.20 5.02 -5.74
CA ILE A 276 -11.17 5.57 -4.84
C ILE A 276 -9.82 5.61 -5.56
N ASN A 277 -9.16 6.77 -5.53
CA ASN A 277 -7.90 7.01 -6.24
C ASN A 277 -7.94 6.53 -7.71
N THR A 278 -9.07 6.68 -8.39
CA THR A 278 -9.28 6.25 -9.80
C THR A 278 -9.10 4.73 -9.98
N GLY A 279 -9.44 3.95 -8.94
CA GLY A 279 -9.27 2.49 -8.93
C GLY A 279 -7.82 2.01 -8.80
N GLN A 280 -6.89 2.89 -8.52
CA GLN A 280 -5.46 2.61 -8.41
C GLN A 280 -5.09 2.22 -6.97
N VAL A 281 -5.79 1.21 -6.43
CA VAL A 281 -5.64 0.74 -5.05
C VAL A 281 -5.64 -0.80 -5.03
N CYS A 282 -4.69 -1.38 -4.32
CA CYS A 282 -4.50 -2.84 -4.29
C CYS A 282 -5.64 -3.61 -3.61
N ASN A 283 -6.35 -2.98 -2.67
CA ASN A 283 -7.42 -3.60 -1.89
C ASN A 283 -8.84 -3.34 -2.43
N CYS A 284 -9.03 -2.49 -3.45
CA CYS A 284 -10.35 -2.14 -3.95
C CYS A 284 -11.02 -3.29 -4.74
N ALA A 285 -12.37 -3.27 -4.81
CA ALA A 285 -13.14 -4.25 -5.58
C ALA A 285 -12.70 -4.24 -7.05
N GLU A 286 -12.22 -5.37 -7.55
CA GLU A 286 -11.65 -5.55 -8.90
C GLU A 286 -12.58 -6.33 -9.84
N ARG A 287 -13.50 -7.12 -9.27
CA ARG A 287 -14.47 -7.97 -9.98
C ARG A 287 -15.68 -8.21 -9.09
N VAL A 288 -16.86 -8.19 -9.69
CA VAL A 288 -18.13 -8.41 -8.97
C VAL A 288 -18.73 -9.73 -9.39
N TYR A 289 -19.17 -10.52 -8.41
CA TYR A 289 -20.00 -11.70 -8.60
C TYR A 289 -21.38 -11.40 -8.02
N VAL A 290 -22.42 -11.36 -8.86
CA VAL A 290 -23.79 -11.03 -8.46
C VAL A 290 -24.73 -12.20 -8.65
N ASP A 291 -25.57 -12.47 -7.64
CA ASP A 291 -26.60 -13.52 -7.74
C ASP A 291 -27.61 -13.17 -8.84
N LYS A 292 -27.92 -14.15 -9.69
CA LYS A 292 -28.86 -14.02 -10.83
C LYS A 292 -30.20 -13.41 -10.41
N ALA A 293 -30.71 -13.76 -9.22
CA ALA A 293 -32.01 -13.32 -8.73
C ALA A 293 -32.11 -11.79 -8.57
N ILE A 294 -31.00 -11.11 -8.35
CA ILE A 294 -30.95 -9.64 -8.11
C ILE A 294 -30.14 -8.90 -9.17
N LYS A 295 -29.56 -9.60 -10.15
CA LYS A 295 -28.63 -9.01 -11.13
C LYS A 295 -29.23 -7.80 -11.85
N GLU A 296 -30.46 -7.89 -12.34
CA GLU A 296 -31.09 -6.81 -13.09
C GLU A 296 -31.14 -5.51 -12.28
N THR A 297 -31.70 -5.58 -11.07
CA THR A 297 -31.78 -4.43 -10.16
C THR A 297 -30.42 -3.92 -9.73
N PHE A 298 -29.46 -4.81 -9.46
CA PHE A 298 -28.10 -4.45 -9.10
C PHE A 298 -27.40 -3.70 -10.24
N MET A 299 -27.47 -4.24 -11.48
CA MET A 299 -26.82 -3.63 -12.66
C MET A 299 -27.40 -2.27 -13.02
N GLU A 300 -28.73 -2.10 -12.95
CA GLU A 300 -29.38 -0.81 -13.18
C GLU A 300 -28.82 0.24 -12.23
N LYS A 301 -28.79 -0.05 -10.93
CA LYS A 301 -28.26 0.88 -9.89
C LYS A 301 -26.76 1.11 -10.01
N LEU A 302 -25.98 0.08 -10.29
CA LEU A 302 -24.54 0.16 -10.47
C LEU A 302 -24.18 1.09 -11.64
N VAL A 303 -24.81 0.88 -12.80
CA VAL A 303 -24.56 1.71 -13.99
C VAL A 303 -25.01 3.14 -13.77
N ALA A 304 -26.16 3.35 -13.13
CA ALA A 304 -26.65 4.67 -12.79
C ALA A 304 -25.66 5.41 -11.84
N GLY A 305 -25.19 4.72 -10.81
CA GLY A 305 -24.21 5.30 -9.85
C GLY A 305 -22.85 5.59 -10.49
N MET A 306 -22.32 4.68 -11.32
CA MET A 306 -21.03 4.90 -12.02
C MET A 306 -21.10 6.07 -13.00
N LYS A 307 -22.23 6.32 -13.65
CA LYS A 307 -22.44 7.49 -14.51
C LYS A 307 -22.50 8.83 -13.75
N GLN A 308 -22.78 8.80 -12.45
CA GLN A 308 -22.83 9.99 -11.59
C GLN A 308 -21.47 10.37 -10.99
N VAL A 309 -20.46 9.51 -11.11
CA VAL A 309 -19.11 9.76 -10.60
C VAL A 309 -18.53 11.00 -11.28
N LYS A 310 -18.14 11.98 -10.46
CA LYS A 310 -17.53 13.25 -10.91
C LYS A 310 -16.05 13.07 -11.17
N VAL A 311 -15.63 13.13 -12.41
CA VAL A 311 -14.23 13.01 -12.84
C VAL A 311 -13.71 14.37 -13.27
N GLY A 312 -12.51 14.75 -12.81
CA GLY A 312 -11.93 16.04 -13.21
C GLY A 312 -10.55 16.30 -12.62
N ASN A 313 -10.04 17.51 -12.89
CA ASN A 313 -8.76 17.96 -12.37
C ASN A 313 -8.88 18.37 -10.89
N PRO A 314 -8.31 17.62 -9.94
CA PRO A 314 -8.42 17.93 -8.51
C PRO A 314 -7.62 19.17 -8.08
N ASN A 315 -6.77 19.71 -8.95
CA ASN A 315 -6.11 20.99 -8.69
C ASN A 315 -7.05 22.19 -8.91
N GLU A 316 -8.14 22.01 -9.68
CA GLU A 316 -9.10 23.07 -10.04
C GLU A 316 -10.44 22.90 -9.33
N VAL A 317 -10.86 21.65 -9.12
CA VAL A 317 -12.18 21.31 -8.56
C VAL A 317 -12.01 20.47 -7.30
N ALA A 318 -12.59 20.92 -6.19
CA ALA A 318 -12.48 20.23 -4.91
C ALA A 318 -13.47 19.06 -4.75
N ASP A 319 -14.71 19.23 -5.25
CA ASP A 319 -15.81 18.25 -5.11
C ASP A 319 -15.79 17.25 -6.29
N LEU A 320 -14.80 16.34 -6.26
CA LEU A 320 -14.63 15.27 -7.23
C LEU A 320 -14.61 13.92 -6.51
N ASP A 321 -15.11 12.89 -7.20
CA ASP A 321 -15.02 11.50 -6.77
C ASP A 321 -13.73 10.84 -7.32
N MET A 322 -13.25 11.29 -8.47
CA MET A 322 -12.15 10.68 -9.20
C MET A 322 -11.26 11.72 -9.89
N GLY A 323 -9.96 11.53 -9.80
CA GLY A 323 -8.94 12.28 -10.54
C GLY A 323 -8.45 11.51 -11.78
N PRO A 324 -7.24 11.85 -12.31
CA PRO A 324 -6.61 11.12 -13.40
C PRO A 324 -6.00 9.78 -12.96
N LEU A 325 -5.65 8.95 -13.92
CA LEU A 325 -4.64 7.91 -13.77
C LEU A 325 -3.25 8.56 -13.62
N ILE A 326 -2.28 7.81 -13.09
CA ILE A 326 -0.99 8.39 -12.71
C ILE A 326 -0.09 8.77 -13.90
N GLU A 327 -0.18 8.05 -15.01
CA GLU A 327 0.69 8.24 -16.17
C GLU A 327 0.03 7.76 -17.48
N ALA A 328 0.62 8.13 -18.63
CA ALA A 328 0.12 7.76 -19.96
C ALA A 328 0.00 6.25 -20.16
N SER A 329 0.98 5.48 -19.69
CA SER A 329 0.97 4.02 -19.81
C SER A 329 -0.21 3.36 -19.07
N ALA A 330 -0.63 3.94 -17.95
CA ALA A 330 -1.81 3.48 -17.21
C ALA A 330 -3.09 3.75 -18.01
N LEU A 331 -3.21 4.92 -18.64
CA LEU A 331 -4.34 5.26 -19.51
C LEU A 331 -4.45 4.31 -20.70
N GLU A 332 -3.35 4.10 -21.43
CA GLU A 332 -3.29 3.16 -22.54
C GLU A 332 -3.64 1.71 -22.11
N SER A 333 -3.24 1.32 -20.92
CA SER A 333 -3.58 0.01 -20.36
C SER A 333 -5.08 -0.13 -20.15
N MET A 334 -5.77 0.91 -19.66
CA MET A 334 -7.22 0.88 -19.50
C MET A 334 -7.96 0.73 -20.83
N GLU A 335 -7.57 1.51 -21.83
CA GLU A 335 -8.13 1.41 -23.19
C GLU A 335 -7.99 -0.02 -23.75
N LYS A 336 -6.78 -0.58 -23.69
CA LYS A 336 -6.50 -1.96 -24.16
C LYS A 336 -7.30 -3.02 -23.39
N LYS A 337 -7.44 -2.87 -22.05
CA LYS A 337 -8.21 -3.82 -21.22
C LYS A 337 -9.69 -3.80 -21.57
N VAL A 338 -10.30 -2.65 -21.82
CA VAL A 338 -11.70 -2.54 -22.27
C VAL A 338 -11.88 -3.14 -23.65
N GLU A 339 -11.02 -2.76 -24.60
CA GLU A 339 -11.06 -3.30 -25.97
C GLU A 339 -10.94 -4.83 -25.98
N ARG A 340 -9.98 -5.38 -25.25
CA ARG A 340 -9.78 -6.82 -25.14
C ARG A 340 -10.97 -7.52 -24.50
N ALA A 341 -11.56 -6.96 -23.46
CA ALA A 341 -12.75 -7.54 -22.83
C ALA A 341 -13.94 -7.59 -23.80
N ILE A 342 -14.15 -6.53 -24.61
CA ILE A 342 -15.18 -6.50 -25.65
C ILE A 342 -14.91 -7.56 -26.73
N GLN A 343 -13.67 -7.71 -27.19
CA GLN A 343 -13.27 -8.75 -28.14
C GLN A 343 -13.50 -10.16 -27.59
N GLN A 344 -13.37 -10.35 -26.29
CA GLN A 344 -13.64 -11.61 -25.60
C GLN A 344 -15.16 -11.84 -25.36
N GLY A 345 -16.03 -10.90 -25.69
CA GLY A 345 -17.48 -11.00 -25.61
C GLY A 345 -18.15 -10.23 -24.48
N ALA A 346 -17.41 -9.42 -23.72
CA ALA A 346 -17.98 -8.52 -22.72
C ALA A 346 -18.82 -7.41 -23.37
N ARG A 347 -19.86 -6.97 -22.67
CA ARG A 347 -20.71 -5.86 -23.08
C ARG A 347 -20.41 -4.62 -22.25
N LEU A 348 -19.98 -3.55 -22.91
CA LEU A 348 -19.77 -2.25 -22.28
C LEU A 348 -21.12 -1.59 -21.99
N LEU A 349 -21.38 -1.23 -20.73
CA LEU A 349 -22.63 -0.59 -20.29
C LEU A 349 -22.47 0.92 -20.04
N CYS A 350 -21.29 1.36 -19.60
CA CYS A 350 -20.93 2.77 -19.49
C CYS A 350 -19.41 2.94 -19.46
N GLY A 351 -18.94 4.14 -19.76
CA GLY A 351 -17.54 4.49 -19.75
C GLY A 351 -16.75 3.84 -20.90
N GLY A 352 -15.51 3.49 -20.61
CA GLY A 352 -14.63 2.76 -21.51
C GLY A 352 -13.69 3.63 -22.33
N HIS A 353 -13.71 4.96 -22.15
CA HIS A 353 -12.95 5.89 -22.99
C HIS A 353 -12.15 6.90 -22.16
N ARG A 354 -11.09 7.42 -22.77
CA ARG A 354 -10.37 8.59 -22.28
C ARG A 354 -11.29 9.82 -22.26
N ILE A 355 -11.14 10.66 -21.23
CA ILE A 355 -11.79 11.96 -21.13
C ILE A 355 -10.81 13.06 -21.57
N GLY A 356 -11.17 13.81 -22.60
CA GLY A 356 -10.35 14.93 -23.08
C GLY A 356 -9.07 14.51 -23.80
N THR A 357 -8.20 15.50 -24.08
CA THR A 357 -6.94 15.31 -24.81
C THR A 357 -5.71 15.59 -23.95
N LYS A 358 -5.89 16.24 -22.78
CA LYS A 358 -4.84 16.60 -21.83
C LYS A 358 -5.13 15.96 -20.48
N GLY A 359 -4.10 15.50 -19.77
CA GLY A 359 -4.22 14.70 -18.56
C GLY A 359 -4.63 13.24 -18.83
N TYR A 360 -4.49 12.39 -17.83
CA TYR A 360 -4.71 10.95 -17.98
C TYR A 360 -6.06 10.51 -17.42
N PHE A 361 -7.14 11.22 -17.81
CA PHE A 361 -8.49 10.96 -17.32
C PHE A 361 -9.15 9.82 -18.08
N PHE A 362 -9.84 8.95 -17.36
CA PHE A 362 -10.56 7.80 -17.90
C PHE A 362 -11.96 7.68 -17.28
N GLU A 363 -12.94 7.26 -18.04
CA GLU A 363 -14.33 7.15 -17.58
C GLU A 363 -14.52 5.98 -16.62
N PRO A 364 -15.33 6.14 -15.55
CA PRO A 364 -15.81 5.03 -14.74
C PRO A 364 -16.55 4.02 -15.62
N THR A 365 -16.09 2.77 -15.61
CA THR A 365 -16.46 1.77 -16.63
C THR A 365 -17.10 0.54 -16.01
N VAL A 366 -18.23 0.07 -16.60
CA VAL A 366 -18.89 -1.17 -16.21
C VAL A 366 -18.99 -2.11 -17.41
N LEU A 367 -18.54 -3.36 -17.20
CA LEU A 367 -18.59 -4.45 -18.16
C LEU A 367 -19.55 -5.54 -17.67
N ASP A 368 -20.49 -5.95 -18.52
CA ASP A 368 -21.41 -7.07 -18.32
C ASP A 368 -21.11 -8.22 -19.29
N CYS A 369 -21.81 -9.33 -19.17
CA CYS A 369 -21.58 -10.54 -19.96
C CYS A 369 -20.13 -11.06 -19.86
N VAL A 370 -19.51 -10.81 -18.73
CA VAL A 370 -18.14 -11.23 -18.46
C VAL A 370 -18.13 -12.67 -17.93
N THR A 371 -17.17 -13.46 -18.36
CA THR A 371 -16.98 -14.84 -17.88
C THR A 371 -15.69 -14.99 -17.09
N GLN A 372 -15.62 -16.01 -16.23
CA GLN A 372 -14.45 -16.28 -15.37
C GLN A 372 -13.13 -16.41 -16.15
N LYS A 373 -13.18 -16.81 -17.43
CA LYS A 373 -11.99 -17.05 -18.27
C LYS A 373 -11.44 -15.80 -18.96
N MET A 374 -12.17 -14.68 -18.90
CA MET A 374 -11.71 -13.42 -19.51
C MET A 374 -10.54 -12.81 -18.73
N ASP A 375 -9.60 -12.20 -19.43
CA ASP A 375 -8.42 -11.61 -18.82
C ASP A 375 -8.77 -10.52 -17.83
N ILE A 376 -9.83 -9.73 -18.10
CA ILE A 376 -10.32 -8.69 -17.19
C ILE A 376 -10.76 -9.24 -15.81
N ILE A 377 -11.01 -10.54 -15.68
CA ILE A 377 -11.31 -11.21 -14.40
C ILE A 377 -10.06 -11.76 -13.73
N GLN A 378 -9.06 -12.18 -14.50
CA GLN A 378 -7.88 -12.86 -13.99
C GLN A 378 -6.73 -11.89 -13.68
N GLU A 379 -6.54 -10.84 -14.49
CA GLU A 379 -5.46 -9.87 -14.36
C GLU A 379 -5.89 -8.65 -13.54
N GLU A 380 -5.00 -8.15 -12.69
CA GLU A 380 -5.21 -6.90 -11.95
C GLU A 380 -5.50 -5.74 -12.92
N THR A 381 -6.55 -4.97 -12.64
CA THR A 381 -6.95 -3.83 -13.49
C THR A 381 -6.21 -2.57 -13.10
N PHE A 382 -6.19 -2.25 -11.80
CA PHE A 382 -5.59 -1.05 -11.22
C PHE A 382 -6.06 0.25 -11.86
N GLY A 383 -7.39 0.34 -12.12
CA GLY A 383 -8.06 1.46 -12.77
C GLY A 383 -9.59 1.36 -12.65
N PRO A 384 -10.37 2.34 -13.14
CA PRO A 384 -11.78 2.49 -12.83
C PRO A 384 -12.72 1.60 -13.68
N ILE A 385 -12.33 0.34 -13.90
CA ILE A 385 -13.12 -0.65 -14.68
C ILE A 385 -13.66 -1.70 -13.73
N LEU A 386 -14.96 -1.98 -13.80
CA LEU A 386 -15.65 -2.96 -12.97
C LEU A 386 -16.35 -4.02 -13.83
N PRO A 387 -15.77 -5.21 -13.98
CA PRO A 387 -16.41 -6.35 -14.62
C PRO A 387 -17.36 -7.04 -13.66
N VAL A 388 -18.54 -7.46 -14.18
CA VAL A 388 -19.57 -8.13 -13.41
C VAL A 388 -19.89 -9.49 -14.02
N VAL A 389 -19.83 -10.53 -13.17
CA VAL A 389 -20.12 -11.93 -13.48
C VAL A 389 -21.39 -12.36 -12.75
N GLU A 390 -22.31 -12.98 -13.46
CA GLU A 390 -23.52 -13.58 -12.88
C GLU A 390 -23.21 -14.97 -12.32
N TYR A 391 -23.79 -15.31 -11.15
CA TYR A 391 -23.79 -16.67 -10.64
C TYR A 391 -25.19 -17.11 -10.20
N SER A 392 -25.42 -18.44 -10.16
CA SER A 392 -26.66 -19.03 -9.66
C SER A 392 -26.46 -19.84 -8.39
N ASP A 393 -25.26 -20.39 -8.18
CA ASP A 393 -24.91 -21.13 -6.96
C ASP A 393 -23.75 -20.40 -6.28
N ILE A 394 -23.89 -20.08 -4.98
CA ILE A 394 -22.86 -19.42 -4.18
C ILE A 394 -21.55 -20.21 -4.14
N ASN A 395 -21.60 -21.53 -4.29
CA ASN A 395 -20.38 -22.34 -4.33
C ASN A 395 -19.56 -22.07 -5.61
N ASP A 396 -20.24 -21.77 -6.74
CA ASP A 396 -19.55 -21.36 -7.97
C ASP A 396 -18.91 -19.98 -7.78
N ALA A 397 -19.60 -19.01 -7.19
CA ALA A 397 -19.05 -17.70 -6.91
C ALA A 397 -17.82 -17.78 -5.99
N ILE A 398 -17.85 -18.63 -4.96
CA ILE A 398 -16.71 -18.88 -4.08
C ILE A 398 -15.54 -19.52 -4.85
N ALA A 399 -15.85 -20.53 -5.68
CA ALA A 399 -14.84 -21.19 -6.50
C ALA A 399 -14.17 -20.22 -7.48
N TRP A 400 -14.95 -19.40 -8.18
CA TRP A 400 -14.46 -18.39 -9.12
C TRP A 400 -13.71 -17.25 -8.42
N ALA A 401 -14.17 -16.82 -7.25
CA ALA A 401 -13.45 -15.85 -6.43
C ALA A 401 -12.05 -16.36 -6.05
N ASN A 402 -11.93 -17.64 -5.74
CA ASN A 402 -10.66 -18.28 -5.39
C ASN A 402 -9.79 -18.64 -6.60
N ASP A 403 -10.37 -18.70 -7.81
CA ASP A 403 -9.68 -19.03 -9.05
C ASP A 403 -8.97 -17.81 -9.63
N CYS A 404 -7.91 -17.37 -8.94
CA CYS A 404 -6.95 -16.37 -9.38
C CYS A 404 -5.64 -16.52 -8.60
N GLU A 405 -4.58 -15.88 -9.09
CA GLU A 405 -3.26 -15.94 -8.46
C GLU A 405 -3.12 -15.02 -7.23
N TYR A 406 -4.06 -14.10 -7.02
CA TYR A 406 -4.07 -13.11 -5.96
C TYR A 406 -4.82 -13.57 -4.71
N GLY A 407 -4.63 -12.85 -3.61
CA GLY A 407 -5.29 -13.16 -2.34
C GLY A 407 -5.16 -12.03 -1.31
N LEU A 408 -5.30 -10.75 -1.74
CA LEU A 408 -5.20 -9.62 -0.81
C LEU A 408 -6.52 -9.42 -0.06
N THR A 409 -7.53 -8.89 -0.73
CA THR A 409 -8.82 -8.58 -0.10
C THR A 409 -10.00 -9.21 -0.84
N SER A 410 -11.14 -9.29 -0.15
CA SER A 410 -12.43 -9.72 -0.67
C SER A 410 -13.56 -8.98 0.03
N SER A 411 -14.71 -8.85 -0.60
CA SER A 411 -15.93 -8.33 0.04
C SER A 411 -17.15 -9.20 -0.21
N VAL A 412 -18.06 -9.21 0.76
CA VAL A 412 -19.28 -10.03 0.74
C VAL A 412 -20.46 -9.18 1.20
N TYR A 413 -21.56 -9.24 0.46
CA TYR A 413 -22.79 -8.52 0.78
C TYR A 413 -23.92 -9.54 0.96
N THR A 414 -24.43 -9.64 2.20
CA THR A 414 -25.52 -10.56 2.61
C THR A 414 -26.12 -10.09 3.92
N GLN A 415 -27.40 -10.36 4.13
CA GLN A 415 -28.07 -10.13 5.43
C GLN A 415 -28.20 -11.43 6.26
N ASN A 416 -27.73 -12.56 5.73
CA ASN A 416 -27.74 -13.84 6.42
C ASN A 416 -26.39 -14.13 7.05
N LEU A 417 -26.37 -14.28 8.36
CA LEU A 417 -25.14 -14.51 9.14
C LEU A 417 -24.46 -15.84 8.78
N ASP A 418 -25.23 -16.92 8.57
CA ASP A 418 -24.68 -18.23 8.21
C ASP A 418 -23.99 -18.17 6.84
N ASN A 419 -24.59 -17.46 5.88
CA ASN A 419 -23.99 -17.23 4.57
C ASN A 419 -22.69 -16.42 4.69
N ALA A 420 -22.68 -15.35 5.50
CA ALA A 420 -21.49 -14.55 5.74
C ALA A 420 -20.33 -15.41 6.29
N PHE A 421 -20.60 -16.24 7.31
CA PHE A 421 -19.59 -17.15 7.86
C PHE A 421 -19.16 -18.24 6.88
N LYS A 422 -20.09 -18.80 6.10
CA LYS A 422 -19.77 -19.78 5.06
C LYS A 422 -18.79 -19.22 4.05
N VAL A 423 -19.09 -18.04 3.50
CA VAL A 423 -18.25 -17.41 2.47
C VAL A 423 -16.90 -16.99 3.06
N MET A 424 -16.89 -16.32 4.22
CA MET A 424 -15.68 -15.89 4.91
C MET A 424 -14.70 -17.06 5.15
N ARG A 425 -15.20 -18.23 5.58
CA ARG A 425 -14.36 -19.42 5.82
C ARG A 425 -13.86 -20.09 4.53
N SER A 426 -14.52 -19.83 3.41
CA SER A 426 -14.23 -20.49 2.13
C SER A 426 -13.34 -19.65 1.22
N LEU A 427 -13.31 -18.34 1.40
CA LEU A 427 -12.47 -17.42 0.63
C LEU A 427 -11.00 -17.54 1.03
N LYS A 428 -10.09 -17.45 0.05
CA LYS A 428 -8.64 -17.56 0.22
C LYS A 428 -7.97 -16.19 0.05
N PHE A 429 -8.34 -15.26 0.93
CA PHE A 429 -7.86 -13.88 0.94
C PHE A 429 -7.42 -13.49 2.35
N GLY A 430 -6.43 -12.62 2.45
CA GLY A 430 -5.91 -12.13 3.72
C GLY A 430 -6.94 -11.31 4.49
N GLU A 431 -7.79 -10.56 3.77
CA GLU A 431 -8.84 -9.75 4.37
C GLU A 431 -10.20 -10.03 3.73
N THR A 432 -11.26 -9.98 4.52
CA THR A 432 -12.64 -10.08 4.05
C THR A 432 -13.51 -9.01 4.71
N TYR A 433 -14.14 -8.19 3.89
CA TYR A 433 -15.06 -7.12 4.32
C TYR A 433 -16.50 -7.58 4.13
N ILE A 434 -17.34 -7.43 5.15
CA ILE A 434 -18.75 -7.83 5.10
C ILE A 434 -19.63 -6.60 5.21
N ASN A 435 -20.48 -6.37 4.19
CA ASN A 435 -21.42 -5.26 4.11
C ASN A 435 -20.77 -3.88 4.24
N ARG A 436 -19.58 -3.69 3.69
CA ARG A 436 -18.87 -2.41 3.64
C ARG A 436 -17.84 -2.38 2.49
N GLU A 437 -17.29 -1.20 2.23
CA GLU A 437 -16.19 -0.97 1.31
C GLU A 437 -14.85 -1.56 1.81
N ASN A 438 -13.91 -1.73 0.89
CA ASN A 438 -12.59 -2.28 1.17
C ASN A 438 -11.62 -1.17 1.65
N PHE A 439 -11.73 -0.78 2.90
CA PHE A 439 -10.79 0.16 3.54
C PHE A 439 -10.34 -0.39 4.88
N GLU A 440 -9.05 -0.70 4.99
CA GLU A 440 -8.46 -1.32 6.17
C GLU A 440 -8.36 -0.35 7.36
N ALA A 441 -8.28 -0.92 8.54
CA ALA A 441 -8.05 -0.20 9.79
C ALA A 441 -6.62 -0.43 10.27
N MET A 442 -5.93 0.62 10.75
CA MET A 442 -4.54 0.57 11.19
C MET A 442 -4.27 -0.44 12.32
N GLN A 443 -5.28 -0.83 13.07
CA GLN A 443 -5.19 -1.86 14.13
C GLN A 443 -5.46 -3.27 13.61
N GLY A 444 -5.83 -3.43 12.34
CA GLY A 444 -6.00 -4.73 11.68
C GLY A 444 -4.67 -5.39 11.33
N PHE A 445 -4.72 -6.26 10.35
CA PHE A 445 -3.52 -6.83 9.75
C PHE A 445 -3.72 -6.88 8.24
N HIS A 446 -3.04 -6.02 7.52
CA HIS A 446 -3.05 -5.96 6.06
C HIS A 446 -2.02 -6.95 5.51
N ALA A 447 -2.50 -8.07 4.97
CA ALA A 447 -1.63 -9.15 4.53
C ALA A 447 -2.19 -9.85 3.29
N GLY A 448 -1.37 -9.97 2.27
CA GLY A 448 -1.70 -10.71 1.06
C GLY A 448 -1.35 -12.19 1.15
N TRP A 449 -2.25 -13.04 0.65
CA TRP A 449 -1.97 -14.45 0.41
C TRP A 449 -1.53 -14.67 -1.03
N ARG A 450 -0.90 -15.81 -1.33
CA ARG A 450 -0.46 -16.20 -2.69
C ARG A 450 0.44 -15.11 -3.31
N LYS A 451 0.16 -14.69 -4.55
CA LYS A 451 0.97 -13.64 -5.22
C LYS A 451 0.67 -12.20 -4.73
N SER A 452 -0.24 -12.04 -3.78
CA SER A 452 -0.50 -10.72 -3.19
C SER A 452 0.46 -10.36 -2.07
N GLY A 453 1.26 -11.28 -1.54
CA GLY A 453 2.28 -10.89 -0.56
C GLY A 453 2.89 -12.01 0.27
N ILE A 454 3.84 -11.60 1.10
CA ILE A 454 4.49 -12.39 2.15
C ILE A 454 4.68 -11.46 3.34
N GLY A 455 4.31 -11.90 4.55
CA GLY A 455 4.25 -11.03 5.72
C GLY A 455 3.01 -10.15 5.67
N GLY A 456 3.10 -8.95 6.19
CA GLY A 456 2.01 -8.00 6.21
C GLY A 456 2.36 -6.73 6.97
N ALA A 457 1.41 -5.81 7.03
CA ALA A 457 1.55 -4.52 7.70
C ALA A 457 0.40 -4.31 8.70
N ASP A 458 0.51 -3.27 9.49
CA ASP A 458 -0.49 -2.80 10.44
C ASP A 458 -0.67 -3.69 11.68
N GLY A 459 -1.31 -3.13 12.68
CA GLY A 459 -1.60 -3.82 13.94
C GLY A 459 -0.37 -4.37 14.65
N LYS A 460 -0.63 -5.34 15.51
CA LYS A 460 0.42 -6.07 16.24
C LYS A 460 1.28 -6.91 15.31
N HIS A 461 0.64 -7.62 14.39
CA HIS A 461 1.34 -8.54 13.50
C HIS A 461 2.28 -7.81 12.53
N GLY A 462 1.86 -6.65 11.98
CA GLY A 462 2.73 -5.82 11.15
C GLY A 462 3.91 -5.23 11.92
N LEU A 463 3.71 -4.87 13.20
CA LEU A 463 4.80 -4.46 14.07
C LEU A 463 5.81 -5.61 14.30
N GLU A 464 5.30 -6.83 14.53
CA GLU A 464 6.12 -8.02 14.80
C GLU A 464 6.97 -8.44 13.59
N GLU A 465 6.59 -8.03 12.35
CA GLU A 465 7.43 -8.24 11.16
C GLU A 465 8.82 -7.59 11.30
N TYR A 466 8.94 -6.50 12.06
CA TYR A 466 10.19 -5.76 12.30
C TYR A 466 10.98 -6.29 13.50
N LEU A 467 10.57 -7.41 14.07
CA LEU A 467 11.20 -8.04 15.24
C LEU A 467 11.69 -9.46 14.93
N GLN A 468 12.71 -9.87 15.64
CA GLN A 468 13.18 -11.25 15.71
C GLN A 468 13.20 -11.71 17.16
N THR A 469 13.10 -13.04 17.39
CA THR A 469 13.06 -13.62 18.73
C THR A 469 14.41 -14.19 19.08
N GLN A 470 15.01 -13.71 20.19
CA GLN A 470 16.20 -14.30 20.80
C GLN A 470 15.76 -15.17 21.98
N VAL A 471 16.15 -16.43 21.98
CA VAL A 471 15.92 -17.34 23.12
C VAL A 471 17.17 -17.35 24.01
N VAL A 472 16.97 -17.19 25.31
CA VAL A 472 18.04 -17.26 26.33
C VAL A 472 17.69 -18.32 27.35
N TYR A 473 18.54 -19.32 27.48
CA TYR A 473 18.50 -20.34 28.53
C TYR A 473 19.40 -19.88 29.64
N LEU A 474 18.86 -19.69 30.84
CA LEU A 474 19.61 -19.28 32.02
C LEU A 474 19.51 -20.38 33.08
N GLU A 475 20.58 -21.11 33.27
CA GLU A 475 20.70 -22.10 34.35
C GLU A 475 21.43 -21.49 35.56
N THR A 476 20.87 -21.68 36.74
CA THR A 476 21.43 -21.22 38.01
C THR A 476 21.84 -22.44 38.85
N LYS A 477 22.71 -22.25 39.84
CA LYS A 477 23.15 -23.37 40.71
C LYS A 477 22.08 -23.72 41.76
N GLU A 478 21.19 -22.82 42.06
CA GLU A 478 20.05 -22.96 42.98
C GLU A 478 18.90 -22.03 42.57
#